data_2740fb9c0d0367d74cb5f5f50c98c95b
#
_entry.id   2740fb9c0d0367d74cb5f5f50c98c95b
#
_cell.length_a   1.000
_cell.length_b   1.000
_cell.length_c   1.000
_cell.angle_alpha   90.00
_cell.angle_beta   90.00
_cell.angle_gamma   90.00
#
_symmetry.space_group_name_H-M   'P 1'
#
loop_
_entity.id
_entity.type
_entity.pdbx_description
1 polymer ?
#
loop_
_entity_poly.entity_id
_entity_poly.type
_entity_poly.pdbx_seq_one_letter_code
_entity_poly.pdbx_strand_id
1 'polypeptide(L)'
;MIAREMNDRVAQQTIADFGQQWTNYRDNTGYYGSLALFQDMFGPLLGPGDLAGRRVLDIGSGTGRIVAMLLAAGAAHVTAVEPSAAFEVLSQNLRPHADRVTFLPIAGDAIPADLDVDFAFSIGVLHHIPDPDAVVRAAFAALRPGGKMGIWLYGREGNGLYLAVLTPLRAVTKRLPHAALAALVRLVDLPLVAYVALCRVLPLPLGGYMREVVGRLDPAKRRLTVYDQLNPAYAKYYTRGEAASLLTRTGFTDVTLHHRHGYSWSVVGTKPGTIPVAR
;
A
#
# COMPACT_ATOMS: atom_id res chain seq x y z
N MET A 1 -4.99 -6.47 27.93
CA MET A 1 -6.11 -5.51 27.81
C MET A 1 -5.59 -4.15 27.36
N ILE A 2 -4.78 -3.43 28.12
CA ILE A 2 -4.28 -2.06 27.80
C ILE A 2 -3.55 -1.96 26.44
N ALA A 3 -2.67 -2.91 26.09
CA ALA A 3 -1.95 -2.88 24.82
C ALA A 3 -2.88 -3.04 23.61
N ARG A 4 -3.92 -3.85 23.70
CA ARG A 4 -4.93 -4.03 22.65
C ARG A 4 -5.76 -2.78 22.46
N GLU A 5 -6.24 -2.20 23.55
CA GLU A 5 -7.01 -0.93 23.50
C GLU A 5 -6.17 0.22 22.91
N MET A 6 -4.88 0.26 23.20
CA MET A 6 -3.97 1.25 22.61
C MET A 6 -3.77 1.02 21.12
N ASN A 7 -3.60 -0.22 20.66
CA ASN A 7 -3.50 -0.55 19.25
C ASN A 7 -4.80 -0.21 18.49
N ASP A 8 -5.96 -0.49 19.10
CA ASP A 8 -7.27 -0.18 18.50
C ASP A 8 -7.45 1.34 18.32
N ARG A 9 -7.05 2.15 19.31
CA ARG A 9 -7.08 3.62 19.20
C ARG A 9 -6.15 4.13 18.09
N VAL A 10 -4.94 3.59 18.00
CA VAL A 10 -3.98 3.97 16.94
C VAL A 10 -4.49 3.57 15.56
N ALA A 11 -5.12 2.40 15.44
CA ALA A 11 -5.74 1.94 14.19
C ALA A 11 -6.90 2.87 13.77
N GLN A 12 -7.80 3.22 14.70
CA GLN A 12 -8.89 4.16 14.44
C GLN A 12 -8.39 5.54 14.01
N GLN A 13 -7.36 6.09 14.70
CA GLN A 13 -6.76 7.35 14.32
C GLN A 13 -6.15 7.27 12.92
N THR A 14 -5.46 6.20 12.60
CA THR A 14 -4.87 5.97 11.27
C THR A 14 -5.94 5.93 10.18
N ILE A 15 -7.06 5.24 10.41
CA ILE A 15 -8.20 5.21 9.49
C ILE A 15 -8.77 6.62 9.26
N ALA A 16 -8.92 7.41 10.34
CA ALA A 16 -9.41 8.79 10.25
C ALA A 16 -8.45 9.70 9.47
N ASP A 17 -7.14 9.63 9.76
CA ASP A 17 -6.10 10.44 9.11
C ASP A 17 -6.05 10.16 7.60
N PHE A 18 -6.06 8.89 7.19
CA PHE A 18 -6.09 8.51 5.78
C PHE A 18 -7.43 8.84 5.12
N GLY A 19 -8.55 8.68 5.83
CA GLY A 19 -9.86 9.09 5.34
C GLY A 19 -9.87 10.58 4.96
N GLN A 20 -9.35 11.45 5.82
CA GLN A 20 -9.23 12.87 5.55
C GLN A 20 -8.23 13.16 4.41
N GLN A 21 -7.09 12.47 4.39
CA GLN A 21 -6.11 12.62 3.32
C GLN A 21 -6.73 12.31 1.95
N TRP A 22 -7.41 11.18 1.81
CA TRP A 22 -7.98 10.74 0.54
C TRP A 22 -9.22 11.51 0.11
N THR A 23 -9.94 12.15 1.02
CA THR A 23 -10.99 13.11 0.66
C THR A 23 -10.44 14.41 0.09
N ASN A 24 -9.21 14.78 0.43
CA ASN A 24 -8.51 15.95 -0.10
C ASN A 24 -7.74 15.67 -1.42
N TYR A 25 -7.25 14.43 -1.60
CA TYR A 25 -6.45 14.00 -2.76
C TYR A 25 -7.16 12.89 -3.54
N ARG A 26 -8.20 13.26 -4.29
CA ARG A 26 -9.14 12.33 -4.92
C ARG A 26 -8.66 11.74 -6.25
N ASP A 27 -7.77 12.42 -6.94
CA ASP A 27 -7.34 12.07 -8.28
C ASP A 27 -6.30 10.96 -8.29
N ASN A 28 -6.43 10.02 -9.25
CA ASN A 28 -5.55 8.85 -9.43
C ASN A 28 -4.84 8.86 -10.78
N THR A 29 -4.79 10.00 -11.49
CA THR A 29 -4.22 10.09 -12.84
C THR A 29 -2.70 10.03 -12.90
N GLY A 30 -2.17 9.94 -14.10
CA GLY A 30 -0.74 9.94 -14.39
C GLY A 30 -0.01 8.67 -13.96
N TYR A 31 1.31 8.77 -13.78
CA TYR A 31 2.15 7.65 -13.36
C TYR A 31 1.69 7.03 -12.03
N TYR A 32 1.18 7.85 -11.12
CA TYR A 32 0.70 7.42 -9.80
C TYR A 32 -0.41 6.36 -9.87
N GLY A 33 -1.32 6.43 -10.87
CA GLY A 33 -2.39 5.47 -11.11
C GLY A 33 -2.13 4.47 -12.24
N SER A 34 -0.90 4.34 -12.74
CA SER A 34 -0.60 3.55 -13.93
C SER A 34 -0.21 2.11 -13.66
N LEU A 35 -0.43 1.23 -14.65
CA LEU A 35 0.13 -0.12 -14.65
C LEU A 35 1.66 -0.14 -14.58
N ALA A 36 2.33 0.90 -15.10
CA ALA A 36 3.77 1.02 -15.02
C ALA A 36 4.24 1.15 -13.56
N LEU A 37 3.48 1.82 -12.69
CA LEU A 37 3.78 1.86 -11.26
C LEU A 37 3.51 0.50 -10.59
N PHE A 38 2.44 -0.20 -10.95
CA PHE A 38 2.18 -1.55 -10.45
C PHE A 38 3.32 -2.50 -10.83
N GLN A 39 3.76 -2.45 -12.08
CA GLN A 39 4.87 -3.26 -12.56
C GLN A 39 6.20 -2.89 -11.90
N ASP A 40 6.43 -1.63 -11.62
CA ASP A 40 7.60 -1.18 -10.85
C ASP A 40 7.57 -1.66 -9.39
N MET A 41 6.38 -1.81 -8.79
CA MET A 41 6.23 -2.39 -7.44
C MET A 41 6.45 -3.90 -7.42
N PHE A 42 5.80 -4.65 -8.34
CA PHE A 42 5.73 -6.11 -8.28
C PHE A 42 6.45 -6.84 -9.42
N GLY A 43 6.98 -6.13 -10.41
CA GLY A 43 7.41 -6.65 -11.69
C GLY A 43 8.23 -7.94 -11.71
N PRO A 44 9.20 -8.14 -10.80
CA PRO A 44 9.93 -9.42 -10.76
C PRO A 44 9.15 -10.56 -10.08
N LEU A 45 8.04 -10.26 -9.38
CA LEU A 45 7.26 -11.22 -8.61
C LEU A 45 5.92 -11.56 -9.28
N LEU A 46 5.25 -10.56 -9.86
CA LEU A 46 3.94 -10.66 -10.50
C LEU A 46 3.83 -9.63 -11.62
N GLY A 47 3.47 -10.09 -12.83
CA GLY A 47 3.17 -9.20 -13.94
C GLY A 47 1.68 -8.87 -14.05
N PRO A 48 1.30 -7.80 -14.77
CA PRO A 48 -0.10 -7.50 -15.07
C PRO A 48 -0.85 -8.69 -15.73
N GLY A 49 -0.17 -9.47 -16.56
CA GLY A 49 -0.75 -10.64 -17.22
C GLY A 49 -1.23 -11.75 -16.28
N ASP A 50 -0.64 -11.86 -15.08
CA ASP A 50 -1.06 -12.86 -14.07
C ASP A 50 -2.47 -12.56 -13.53
N LEU A 51 -2.94 -11.31 -13.67
CA LEU A 51 -4.21 -10.82 -13.15
C LEU A 51 -5.36 -10.93 -14.16
N ALA A 52 -5.08 -11.20 -15.42
CA ALA A 52 -6.10 -11.27 -16.47
C ALA A 52 -7.14 -12.37 -16.16
N GLY A 53 -8.41 -12.00 -16.15
CA GLY A 53 -9.53 -12.91 -15.86
C GLY A 53 -9.65 -13.34 -14.39
N ARG A 54 -8.88 -12.77 -13.47
CA ARG A 54 -8.83 -13.16 -12.05
C ARG A 54 -9.80 -12.37 -11.18
N ARG A 55 -10.22 -12.98 -10.08
CA ARG A 55 -10.93 -12.33 -8.97
C ARG A 55 -9.90 -11.84 -7.96
N VAL A 56 -9.90 -10.56 -7.66
CA VAL A 56 -8.87 -9.91 -6.86
C VAL A 56 -9.50 -9.19 -5.67
N LEU A 57 -8.85 -9.28 -4.51
CA LEU A 57 -9.16 -8.51 -3.31
C LEU A 57 -8.12 -7.40 -3.16
N ASP A 58 -8.56 -6.15 -2.99
CA ASP A 58 -7.70 -5.01 -2.65
C ASP A 58 -8.05 -4.49 -1.26
N ILE A 59 -7.07 -4.50 -0.35
CA ILE A 59 -7.24 -4.19 1.07
C ILE A 59 -6.67 -2.81 1.36
N GLY A 60 -7.52 -1.89 1.81
CA GLY A 60 -7.20 -0.49 2.00
C GLY A 60 -7.19 0.26 0.67
N SER A 61 -8.30 0.19 -0.04
CA SER A 61 -8.40 0.67 -1.43
C SER A 61 -8.29 2.21 -1.57
N GLY A 62 -8.45 2.97 -0.49
CA GLY A 62 -8.31 4.41 -0.46
C GLY A 62 -9.21 5.09 -1.51
N THR A 63 -8.60 5.79 -2.47
CA THR A 63 -9.31 6.44 -3.59
C THR A 63 -9.64 5.51 -4.76
N GLY A 64 -9.33 4.21 -4.66
CA GLY A 64 -9.51 3.24 -5.75
C GLY A 64 -8.36 3.16 -6.75
N ARG A 65 -7.21 3.74 -6.43
CA ARG A 65 -6.03 3.76 -7.30
C ARG A 65 -5.56 2.36 -7.70
N ILE A 66 -5.41 1.48 -6.72
CA ILE A 66 -4.96 0.10 -6.96
C ILE A 66 -6.04 -0.70 -7.67
N VAL A 67 -7.29 -0.55 -7.28
CA VAL A 67 -8.44 -1.19 -7.97
C VAL A 67 -8.44 -0.84 -9.46
N ALA A 68 -8.26 0.42 -9.82
CA ALA A 68 -8.18 0.85 -11.22
C ALA A 68 -7.00 0.19 -11.96
N MET A 69 -5.83 0.06 -11.33
CA MET A 69 -4.68 -0.65 -11.90
C MET A 69 -4.98 -2.14 -12.12
N LEU A 70 -5.62 -2.81 -11.15
CA LEU A 70 -5.99 -4.22 -11.24
C LEU A 70 -7.01 -4.45 -12.38
N LEU A 71 -8.01 -3.59 -12.50
CA LEU A 71 -8.98 -3.63 -13.60
C LEU A 71 -8.31 -3.39 -14.96
N ALA A 72 -7.38 -2.44 -15.04
CA ALA A 72 -6.59 -2.16 -16.25
C ALA A 72 -5.64 -3.31 -16.61
N ALA A 73 -5.18 -4.10 -15.62
CA ALA A 73 -4.43 -5.35 -15.81
C ALA A 73 -5.31 -6.51 -16.28
N GLY A 74 -6.62 -6.31 -16.43
CA GLY A 74 -7.56 -7.31 -16.92
C GLY A 74 -8.20 -8.19 -15.86
N ALA A 75 -8.11 -7.81 -14.56
CA ALA A 75 -8.85 -8.53 -13.52
C ALA A 75 -10.34 -8.63 -13.87
N ALA A 76 -10.95 -9.79 -13.74
CA ALA A 76 -12.37 -9.98 -14.04
C ALA A 76 -13.27 -9.25 -13.04
N HIS A 77 -12.89 -9.32 -11.77
CA HIS A 77 -13.62 -8.68 -10.67
C HIS A 77 -12.68 -8.26 -9.56
N VAL A 78 -12.92 -7.11 -8.93
CA VAL A 78 -12.16 -6.65 -7.77
C VAL A 78 -13.10 -6.41 -6.59
N THR A 79 -12.78 -7.02 -5.45
CA THR A 79 -13.40 -6.68 -4.16
C THR A 79 -12.54 -5.62 -3.48
N ALA A 80 -13.08 -4.43 -3.30
CA ALA A 80 -12.38 -3.26 -2.75
C ALA A 80 -12.81 -3.05 -1.29
N VAL A 81 -11.84 -3.11 -0.37
CA VAL A 81 -12.06 -2.96 1.08
C VAL A 81 -11.49 -1.63 1.55
N GLU A 82 -12.33 -0.75 2.11
CA GLU A 82 -11.94 0.57 2.59
C GLU A 82 -12.81 1.00 3.79
N PRO A 83 -12.25 1.07 5.01
CA PRO A 83 -13.03 1.39 6.22
C PRO A 83 -13.24 2.89 6.45
N SER A 84 -12.50 3.76 5.77
CA SER A 84 -12.46 5.19 6.07
C SER A 84 -13.48 6.01 5.25
N ALA A 85 -13.56 7.30 5.52
CA ALA A 85 -14.33 8.25 4.72
C ALA A 85 -13.91 8.33 3.24
N ALA A 86 -12.74 7.77 2.88
CA ALA A 86 -12.31 7.63 1.49
C ALA A 86 -13.23 6.70 0.67
N PHE A 87 -14.05 5.88 1.31
CA PHE A 87 -15.01 4.98 0.67
C PHE A 87 -15.93 5.70 -0.34
N GLU A 88 -16.37 6.91 -0.03
CA GLU A 88 -17.16 7.70 -0.97
C GLU A 88 -16.36 8.09 -2.22
N VAL A 89 -15.10 8.49 -2.05
CA VAL A 89 -14.21 8.83 -3.16
C VAL A 89 -13.90 7.60 -4.01
N LEU A 90 -13.64 6.45 -3.35
CA LEU A 90 -13.48 5.14 -4.00
C LEU A 90 -14.67 4.83 -4.91
N SER A 91 -15.88 4.90 -4.36
CA SER A 91 -17.12 4.58 -5.08
C SER A 91 -17.37 5.54 -6.25
N GLN A 92 -17.06 6.83 -6.09
CA GLN A 92 -17.19 7.83 -7.16
C GLN A 92 -16.17 7.60 -8.28
N ASN A 93 -14.90 7.36 -7.94
CA ASN A 93 -13.82 7.16 -8.92
C ASN A 93 -14.03 5.87 -9.74
N LEU A 94 -14.61 4.84 -9.14
CA LEU A 94 -14.81 3.54 -9.79
C LEU A 94 -16.23 3.34 -10.32
N ARG A 95 -17.08 4.36 -10.29
CA ARG A 95 -18.45 4.31 -10.85
C ARG A 95 -18.50 3.78 -12.29
N PRO A 96 -17.56 4.13 -13.20
CA PRO A 96 -17.53 3.55 -14.55
C PRO A 96 -17.30 2.04 -14.61
N HIS A 97 -16.87 1.42 -13.51
CA HIS A 97 -16.53 -0.01 -13.39
C HIS A 97 -17.34 -0.72 -12.30
N ALA A 98 -18.48 -0.14 -11.90
CA ALA A 98 -19.29 -0.64 -10.78
C ALA A 98 -19.81 -2.08 -11.00
N ASP A 99 -19.96 -2.51 -12.25
CA ASP A 99 -20.31 -3.88 -12.65
C ASP A 99 -19.19 -4.91 -12.35
N ARG A 100 -17.94 -4.45 -12.18
CA ARG A 100 -16.77 -5.28 -11.95
C ARG A 100 -16.14 -5.06 -10.57
N VAL A 101 -16.77 -4.28 -9.69
CA VAL A 101 -16.25 -3.98 -8.36
C VAL A 101 -17.30 -4.23 -7.29
N THR A 102 -16.94 -5.02 -6.28
CA THR A 102 -17.68 -5.10 -5.02
C THR A 102 -17.04 -4.18 -4.00
N PHE A 103 -17.81 -3.27 -3.40
CA PHE A 103 -17.34 -2.31 -2.42
C PHE A 103 -17.70 -2.77 -1.01
N LEU A 104 -16.70 -2.89 -0.12
CA LEU A 104 -16.88 -3.29 1.27
C LEU A 104 -16.38 -2.18 2.22
N PRO A 105 -17.28 -1.46 2.91
CA PRO A 105 -16.90 -0.42 3.88
C PRO A 105 -16.56 -1.04 5.24
N ILE A 106 -15.57 -1.94 5.26
CA ILE A 106 -15.17 -2.71 6.45
C ILE A 106 -13.66 -2.62 6.69
N ALA A 107 -13.23 -2.88 7.91
CA ALA A 107 -11.82 -3.04 8.24
C ALA A 107 -11.24 -4.33 7.61
N GLY A 108 -9.93 -4.33 7.37
CA GLY A 108 -9.27 -5.43 6.68
C GLY A 108 -9.25 -6.76 7.45
N ASP A 109 -9.44 -6.74 8.77
CA ASP A 109 -9.57 -7.93 9.61
C ASP A 109 -11.01 -8.51 9.64
N ALA A 110 -11.99 -7.75 9.11
CA ALA A 110 -13.38 -8.18 8.99
C ALA A 110 -13.74 -8.72 7.57
N ILE A 111 -12.76 -9.00 6.73
CA ILE A 111 -12.97 -9.54 5.39
C ILE A 111 -13.62 -10.93 5.47
N PRO A 112 -14.75 -11.17 4.72
CA PRO A 112 -15.40 -12.47 4.66
C PRO A 112 -14.46 -13.56 4.10
N ALA A 113 -14.50 -14.74 4.73
CA ALA A 113 -13.62 -15.87 4.36
C ALA A 113 -14.07 -16.59 3.07
N ASP A 114 -15.30 -16.38 2.63
CA ASP A 114 -15.95 -17.06 1.50
C ASP A 114 -15.85 -16.30 0.17
N LEU A 115 -14.98 -15.30 0.07
CA LEU A 115 -14.79 -14.53 -1.16
C LEU A 115 -14.19 -15.34 -2.30
N ASP A 116 -13.41 -16.38 -1.99
CA ASP A 116 -12.78 -17.31 -2.95
C ASP A 116 -12.04 -16.58 -4.09
N VAL A 117 -11.15 -15.65 -3.73
CA VAL A 117 -10.39 -14.84 -4.68
C VAL A 117 -9.07 -15.50 -5.09
N ASP A 118 -8.60 -15.17 -6.31
CA ASP A 118 -7.32 -15.64 -6.85
C ASP A 118 -6.12 -14.91 -6.23
N PHE A 119 -6.30 -13.61 -6.04
CA PHE A 119 -5.27 -12.71 -5.50
C PHE A 119 -5.83 -11.82 -4.42
N ALA A 120 -5.01 -11.53 -3.41
CA ALA A 120 -5.25 -10.48 -2.43
C ALA A 120 -4.07 -9.51 -2.44
N PHE A 121 -4.33 -8.21 -2.50
CA PHE A 121 -3.31 -7.18 -2.40
C PHE A 121 -3.53 -6.29 -1.18
N SER A 122 -2.41 -5.85 -0.57
CA SER A 122 -2.39 -4.78 0.41
C SER A 122 -1.18 -3.89 0.14
N ILE A 123 -1.41 -2.77 -0.53
CA ILE A 123 -0.37 -1.91 -1.09
C ILE A 123 -0.36 -0.56 -0.37
N GLY A 124 0.65 -0.34 0.48
CA GLY A 124 0.75 0.92 1.23
C GLY A 124 -0.11 0.97 2.48
N VAL A 125 -0.52 -0.17 3.05
CA VAL A 125 -1.50 -0.23 4.15
C VAL A 125 -0.97 -0.92 5.40
N LEU A 126 -0.48 -2.16 5.31
CA LEU A 126 -0.15 -2.98 6.49
C LEU A 126 0.91 -2.35 7.40
N HIS A 127 1.79 -1.53 6.86
CA HIS A 127 2.79 -0.82 7.67
C HIS A 127 2.21 0.36 8.48
N HIS A 128 0.96 0.69 8.28
CA HIS A 128 0.20 1.66 9.08
C HIS A 128 -0.73 1.00 10.09
N ILE A 129 -0.77 -0.32 10.14
CA ILE A 129 -1.60 -1.09 11.07
C ILE A 129 -0.70 -1.62 12.21
N PRO A 130 -0.99 -1.32 13.48
CA PRO A 130 -0.18 -1.79 14.61
C PRO A 130 -0.10 -3.31 14.73
N ASP A 131 -1.21 -4.02 14.47
CA ASP A 131 -1.30 -5.48 14.39
C ASP A 131 -1.82 -5.92 13.02
N PRO A 132 -0.94 -6.06 12.01
CA PRO A 132 -1.35 -6.43 10.66
C PRO A 132 -1.71 -7.92 10.51
N ASP A 133 -1.40 -8.76 11.50
CA ASP A 133 -1.59 -10.22 11.40
C ASP A 133 -3.06 -10.62 11.26
N ALA A 134 -3.95 -9.87 11.90
CA ALA A 134 -5.40 -10.11 11.78
C ALA A 134 -5.87 -9.90 10.33
N VAL A 135 -5.38 -8.84 9.68
CA VAL A 135 -5.68 -8.53 8.27
C VAL A 135 -5.10 -9.60 7.33
N VAL A 136 -3.85 -10.03 7.57
CA VAL A 136 -3.20 -11.07 6.76
C VAL A 136 -3.93 -12.41 6.90
N ARG A 137 -4.39 -12.77 8.12
CA ARG A 137 -5.21 -13.97 8.35
C ARG A 137 -6.56 -13.90 7.63
N ALA A 138 -7.24 -12.76 7.66
CA ALA A 138 -8.51 -12.58 6.94
C ALA A 138 -8.31 -12.70 5.43
N ALA A 139 -7.26 -12.09 4.88
CA ALA A 139 -6.87 -12.24 3.48
C ALA A 139 -6.55 -13.69 3.10
N PHE A 140 -5.80 -14.41 3.97
CA PHE A 140 -5.50 -15.82 3.78
C PHE A 140 -6.77 -16.68 3.73
N ALA A 141 -7.73 -16.43 4.63
CA ALA A 141 -9.00 -17.14 4.63
C ALA A 141 -9.80 -16.88 3.34
N ALA A 142 -9.85 -15.64 2.87
CA ALA A 142 -10.56 -15.22 1.67
C ALA A 142 -9.96 -15.73 0.34
N LEU A 143 -8.69 -16.09 0.34
CA LEU A 143 -8.01 -16.66 -0.84
C LEU A 143 -8.45 -18.11 -1.07
N ARG A 144 -8.63 -18.50 -2.33
CA ARG A 144 -8.77 -19.92 -2.71
C ARG A 144 -7.45 -20.68 -2.49
N PRO A 145 -7.47 -22.01 -2.37
CA PRO A 145 -6.25 -22.84 -2.43
C PRO A 145 -5.44 -22.53 -3.69
N GLY A 146 -4.12 -22.33 -3.55
CA GLY A 146 -3.24 -21.87 -4.63
C GLY A 146 -3.31 -20.39 -4.96
N GLY A 147 -4.20 -19.62 -4.32
CA GLY A 147 -4.28 -18.17 -4.45
C GLY A 147 -3.06 -17.47 -3.84
N LYS A 148 -2.79 -16.23 -4.26
CA LYS A 148 -1.58 -15.50 -3.84
C LYS A 148 -1.93 -14.19 -3.13
N MET A 149 -1.12 -13.83 -2.13
CA MET A 149 -1.17 -12.50 -1.52
C MET A 149 0.07 -11.71 -1.90
N GLY A 150 -0.13 -10.49 -2.41
CA GLY A 150 0.90 -9.48 -2.67
C GLY A 150 0.81 -8.33 -1.68
N ILE A 151 1.92 -8.00 -1.00
CA ILE A 151 1.98 -6.86 -0.09
C ILE A 151 3.13 -5.93 -0.47
N TRP A 152 2.92 -4.62 -0.30
CA TRP A 152 3.96 -3.62 -0.45
C TRP A 152 4.12 -2.82 0.85
N LEU A 153 5.37 -2.77 1.36
CA LEU A 153 5.70 -2.26 2.68
C LEU A 153 6.88 -1.29 2.63
N TYR A 154 6.91 -0.34 3.56
CA TYR A 154 8.10 0.47 3.79
C TYR A 154 9.26 -0.41 4.28
N GLY A 155 10.42 -0.29 3.62
CA GLY A 155 11.66 -1.00 3.96
C GLY A 155 12.48 -0.26 5.00
N ARG A 156 13.17 -1.00 5.86
CA ARG A 156 14.14 -0.45 6.81
C ARG A 156 15.53 -0.40 6.20
N GLU A 157 15.91 -1.44 5.47
CA GLU A 157 17.19 -1.50 4.74
C GLU A 157 17.22 -0.43 3.64
N GLY A 158 18.38 0.22 3.50
CA GLY A 158 18.59 1.32 2.55
C GLY A 158 18.06 2.69 3.03
N ASN A 159 17.23 2.73 4.07
CA ASN A 159 16.57 3.95 4.56
C ASN A 159 17.18 4.53 5.85
N GLY A 160 18.34 4.05 6.33
CA GLY A 160 18.88 4.45 7.63
C GLY A 160 19.02 5.96 7.80
N LEU A 161 19.68 6.65 6.85
CA LEU A 161 19.85 8.11 6.87
C LEU A 161 18.50 8.84 6.75
N TYR A 162 17.65 8.37 5.84
CA TYR A 162 16.31 8.91 5.66
C TYR A 162 15.49 8.83 6.94
N LEU A 163 15.49 7.68 7.61
CA LEU A 163 14.75 7.45 8.86
C LEU A 163 15.29 8.26 10.03
N ALA A 164 16.62 8.48 10.09
CA ALA A 164 17.23 9.33 11.11
C ALA A 164 16.73 10.78 11.04
N VAL A 165 16.40 11.27 9.84
CA VAL A 165 15.81 12.60 9.63
C VAL A 165 14.29 12.58 9.74
N LEU A 166 13.63 11.61 9.08
CA LEU A 166 12.17 11.57 9.00
C LEU A 166 11.51 11.29 10.36
N THR A 167 12.09 10.43 11.19
CA THR A 167 11.46 10.02 12.45
C THR A 167 11.26 11.20 13.42
N PRO A 168 12.28 12.02 13.74
CA PRO A 168 12.09 13.20 14.58
C PRO A 168 11.19 14.26 13.90
N LEU A 169 11.30 14.44 12.59
CA LEU A 169 10.46 15.36 11.85
C LEU A 169 8.97 14.95 11.95
N ARG A 170 8.65 13.67 11.74
CA ARG A 170 7.28 13.14 11.86
C ARG A 170 6.73 13.30 13.30
N ALA A 171 7.57 13.17 14.33
CA ALA A 171 7.13 13.38 15.70
C ALA A 171 6.54 14.78 15.95
N VAL A 172 7.00 15.77 15.18
CA VAL A 172 6.49 17.14 15.20
C VAL A 172 5.32 17.32 14.21
N THR A 173 5.52 16.90 12.95
CA THR A 173 4.59 17.20 11.85
C THR A 173 3.23 16.53 12.01
N LYS A 174 3.15 15.33 12.61
CA LYS A 174 1.88 14.65 12.91
C LYS A 174 0.96 15.40 13.89
N ARG A 175 1.47 16.46 14.52
CA ARG A 175 0.68 17.35 15.41
C ARG A 175 0.23 18.63 14.73
N LEU A 176 0.69 18.88 13.51
CA LEU A 176 0.34 20.08 12.76
C LEU A 176 -1.08 19.97 12.21
N PRO A 177 -1.84 21.08 12.18
CA PRO A 177 -3.06 21.14 11.39
C PRO A 177 -2.78 20.85 9.90
N HIS A 178 -3.73 20.22 9.21
CA HIS A 178 -3.57 19.86 7.79
C HIS A 178 -3.13 21.01 6.88
N ALA A 179 -3.66 22.23 7.11
CA ALA A 179 -3.28 23.41 6.34
C ALA A 179 -1.79 23.76 6.51
N ALA A 180 -1.28 23.69 7.75
CA ALA A 180 0.12 23.95 8.05
C ALA A 180 1.04 22.87 7.46
N LEU A 181 0.65 21.59 7.57
CA LEU A 181 1.36 20.49 6.95
C LEU A 181 1.39 20.62 5.43
N ALA A 182 0.26 20.95 4.79
CA ALA A 182 0.18 21.17 3.35
C ALA A 182 1.06 22.36 2.89
N ALA A 183 1.17 23.43 3.67
CA ALA A 183 2.07 24.54 3.39
C ALA A 183 3.55 24.11 3.50
N LEU A 184 3.90 23.36 4.54
CA LEU A 184 5.24 22.79 4.73
C LEU A 184 5.63 21.88 3.55
N VAL A 185 4.72 21.03 3.12
CA VAL A 185 4.95 20.11 1.97
C VAL A 185 5.21 20.89 0.68
N ARG A 186 4.49 22.00 0.44
CA ARG A 186 4.76 22.88 -0.73
C ARG A 186 6.15 23.52 -0.66
N LEU A 187 6.59 23.90 0.52
CA LEU A 187 7.93 24.48 0.72
C LEU A 187 9.02 23.41 0.48
N VAL A 188 8.83 22.19 1.00
CA VAL A 188 9.75 21.06 0.83
C VAL A 188 9.81 20.55 -0.62
N ASP A 189 8.74 20.74 -1.39
CA ASP A 189 8.67 20.29 -2.79
C ASP A 189 9.74 20.95 -3.69
N LEU A 190 10.10 22.22 -3.45
CA LEU A 190 11.11 22.93 -4.24
C LEU A 190 12.51 22.31 -4.12
N PRO A 191 13.09 22.14 -2.91
CA PRO A 191 14.37 21.47 -2.77
C PRO A 191 14.32 19.99 -3.18
N LEU A 192 13.17 19.32 -3.06
CA LEU A 192 13.01 17.94 -3.53
C LEU A 192 13.13 17.85 -5.06
N VAL A 193 12.56 18.78 -5.81
CA VAL A 193 12.72 18.83 -7.29
C VAL A 193 14.18 19.00 -7.65
N ALA A 194 14.89 19.90 -6.98
CA ALA A 194 16.34 20.09 -7.20
C ALA A 194 17.13 18.81 -6.86
N TYR A 195 16.80 18.14 -5.76
CA TYR A 195 17.41 16.87 -5.37
C TYR A 195 17.17 15.77 -6.40
N VAL A 196 15.95 15.64 -6.93
CA VAL A 196 15.62 14.70 -8.02
C VAL A 196 16.46 14.98 -9.27
N ALA A 197 16.64 16.26 -9.63
CA ALA A 197 17.50 16.65 -10.76
C ALA A 197 18.96 16.26 -10.52
N LEU A 198 19.49 16.51 -9.32
CA LEU A 198 20.85 16.12 -8.93
C LEU A 198 21.04 14.60 -8.96
N CYS A 199 20.05 13.81 -8.54
CA CYS A 199 20.09 12.34 -8.60
C CYS A 199 20.21 11.77 -10.02
N ARG A 200 19.97 12.57 -11.06
CA ARG A 200 20.14 12.14 -12.47
C ARG A 200 21.62 12.15 -12.89
N VAL A 201 22.44 12.96 -12.24
CA VAL A 201 23.86 13.15 -12.60
C VAL A 201 24.83 12.71 -11.51
N LEU A 202 24.38 12.57 -10.26
CA LEU A 202 25.18 12.19 -9.11
C LEU A 202 24.62 10.95 -8.40
N PRO A 203 25.47 10.04 -7.87
CA PRO A 203 25.06 8.87 -7.10
C PRO A 203 24.68 9.27 -5.66
N LEU A 204 23.53 9.94 -5.51
CA LEU A 204 23.03 10.41 -4.22
C LEU A 204 22.16 9.35 -3.52
N PRO A 205 22.00 9.42 -2.18
CA PRO A 205 21.13 8.54 -1.42
C PRO A 205 19.71 8.47 -2.02
N LEU A 206 19.10 7.28 -2.03
CA LEU A 206 17.78 7.03 -2.64
C LEU A 206 17.68 7.44 -4.13
N GLY A 207 18.82 7.62 -4.84
CA GLY A 207 18.82 8.11 -6.22
C GLY A 207 17.98 7.30 -7.18
N GLY A 208 17.92 5.97 -7.04
CA GLY A 208 17.03 5.11 -7.82
C GLY A 208 15.55 5.48 -7.61
N TYR A 209 15.11 5.53 -6.35
CA TYR A 209 13.76 5.95 -6.01
C TYR A 209 13.41 7.36 -6.49
N MET A 210 14.37 8.30 -6.35
CA MET A 210 14.17 9.68 -6.78
C MET A 210 13.98 9.80 -8.29
N ARG A 211 14.75 9.04 -9.09
CA ARG A 211 14.64 9.06 -10.56
C ARG A 211 13.41 8.30 -11.07
N GLU A 212 13.25 7.05 -10.59
CA GLU A 212 12.30 6.12 -11.20
C GLU A 212 10.88 6.26 -10.65
N VAL A 213 10.73 6.85 -9.46
CA VAL A 213 9.41 7.05 -8.83
C VAL A 213 9.10 8.53 -8.67
N VAL A 214 9.79 9.23 -7.77
CA VAL A 214 9.45 10.61 -7.40
C VAL A 214 9.54 11.55 -8.61
N GLY A 215 10.56 11.37 -9.46
CA GLY A 215 10.79 12.17 -10.66
C GLY A 215 9.77 11.93 -11.79
N ARG A 216 8.96 10.88 -11.70
CA ARG A 216 7.88 10.58 -12.65
C ARG A 216 6.51 11.06 -12.18
N LEU A 217 6.40 11.45 -10.91
CA LEU A 217 5.18 11.99 -10.34
C LEU A 217 4.96 13.44 -10.79
N ASP A 218 3.73 13.79 -11.10
CA ASP A 218 3.34 15.18 -11.24
C ASP A 218 3.49 15.94 -9.90
N PRO A 219 3.49 17.29 -9.89
CA PRO A 219 3.72 18.07 -8.68
C PRO A 219 2.69 17.80 -7.57
N ALA A 220 1.43 17.47 -7.90
CA ALA A 220 0.40 17.17 -6.92
C ALA A 220 0.66 15.82 -6.24
N LYS A 221 1.00 14.79 -7.03
CA LYS A 221 1.30 13.43 -6.53
C LYS A 221 2.64 13.38 -5.78
N ARG A 222 3.63 14.15 -6.20
CA ARG A 222 4.90 14.27 -5.47
C ARG A 222 4.66 14.89 -4.09
N ARG A 223 3.87 15.96 -4.00
CA ARG A 223 3.48 16.56 -2.73
C ARG A 223 2.65 15.62 -1.87
N LEU A 224 1.71 14.88 -2.45
CA LEU A 224 0.95 13.85 -1.76
C LEU A 224 1.90 12.78 -1.15
N THR A 225 2.90 12.31 -1.91
CA THR A 225 3.88 11.34 -1.40
C THR A 225 4.68 11.88 -0.22
N VAL A 226 5.08 13.16 -0.24
CA VAL A 226 5.75 13.81 0.89
C VAL A 226 4.79 13.96 2.08
N TYR A 227 3.55 14.36 1.83
CA TYR A 227 2.51 14.49 2.85
C TYR A 227 2.29 13.16 3.58
N ASP A 228 2.16 12.07 2.82
CA ASP A 228 1.98 10.70 3.28
C ASP A 228 3.13 10.21 4.20
N GLN A 229 4.34 10.69 3.99
CA GLN A 229 5.48 10.38 4.85
C GLN A 229 5.46 11.16 6.18
N LEU A 230 4.81 12.32 6.24
CA LEU A 230 4.83 13.25 7.37
C LEU A 230 3.57 13.18 8.25
N ASN A 231 2.46 12.67 7.71
CA ASN A 231 1.15 12.72 8.33
C ASN A 231 0.83 11.54 9.29
N PRO A 232 1.17 10.26 9.00
CA PRO A 232 0.55 9.14 9.68
C PRO A 232 0.91 9.09 11.17
N ALA A 233 -0.09 8.78 12.00
CA ALA A 233 0.08 8.55 13.44
C ALA A 233 1.01 7.36 13.70
N TYR A 234 0.95 6.33 12.86
CA TYR A 234 1.77 5.13 12.92
C TYR A 234 2.32 4.74 11.56
N ALA A 235 3.62 4.42 11.51
CA ALA A 235 4.26 3.78 10.37
C ALA A 235 5.42 2.91 10.83
N LYS A 236 5.41 1.62 10.46
CA LYS A 236 6.49 0.67 10.70
C LYS A 236 7.31 0.50 9.42
N TYR A 237 8.63 0.46 9.57
CA TYR A 237 9.58 0.11 8.51
C TYR A 237 10.06 -1.31 8.76
N TYR A 238 9.90 -2.17 7.78
CA TYR A 238 10.13 -3.60 7.88
C TYR A 238 11.52 -3.97 7.39
N THR A 239 12.22 -4.83 8.14
CA THR A 239 13.36 -5.57 7.61
C THR A 239 12.89 -6.65 6.65
N ARG A 240 13.80 -7.19 5.82
CA ARG A 240 13.51 -8.30 4.91
C ARG A 240 12.86 -9.47 5.64
N GLY A 241 13.43 -9.85 6.80
CA GLY A 241 12.91 -10.98 7.60
C GLY A 241 11.52 -10.71 8.17
N GLU A 242 11.27 -9.50 8.69
CA GLU A 242 9.94 -9.11 9.19
C GLU A 242 8.90 -9.09 8.07
N ALA A 243 9.26 -8.57 6.88
CA ALA A 243 8.36 -8.53 5.73
C ALA A 243 7.96 -9.94 5.26
N ALA A 244 8.93 -10.87 5.18
CA ALA A 244 8.65 -12.28 4.88
C ALA A 244 7.77 -12.92 5.96
N SER A 245 8.07 -12.64 7.22
CA SER A 245 7.36 -13.23 8.38
C SER A 245 5.88 -12.89 8.42
N LEU A 246 5.45 -11.73 7.88
CA LEU A 246 4.03 -11.39 7.81
C LEU A 246 3.20 -12.45 7.07
N LEU A 247 3.76 -13.03 6.03
CA LEU A 247 3.09 -14.06 5.24
C LEU A 247 3.37 -15.46 5.79
N THR A 248 4.65 -15.80 6.08
CA THR A 248 5.03 -17.17 6.48
C THR A 248 4.38 -17.63 7.78
N ARG A 249 4.23 -16.75 8.78
CA ARG A 249 3.59 -17.11 10.06
C ARG A 249 2.07 -17.29 9.96
N THR A 250 1.43 -16.81 8.85
CA THR A 250 0.01 -17.08 8.58
C THR A 250 -0.18 -18.39 7.82
N GLY A 251 0.90 -18.99 7.29
CA GLY A 251 0.84 -20.27 6.58
C GLY A 251 1.01 -20.14 5.05
N PHE A 252 1.37 -18.96 4.53
CA PHE A 252 1.76 -18.83 3.13
C PHE A 252 3.08 -19.56 2.87
N THR A 253 3.17 -20.22 1.72
CA THR A 253 4.37 -20.85 1.16
C THR A 253 4.92 -20.05 -0.02
N ASP A 254 6.07 -20.46 -0.55
CA ASP A 254 6.72 -19.86 -1.72
C ASP A 254 6.85 -18.32 -1.59
N VAL A 255 7.17 -17.86 -0.37
CA VAL A 255 7.26 -16.44 -0.08
C VAL A 255 8.50 -15.84 -0.72
N THR A 256 8.29 -14.98 -1.71
CA THR A 256 9.33 -14.27 -2.46
C THR A 256 9.29 -12.78 -2.18
N LEU A 257 10.46 -12.13 -2.22
CA LEU A 257 10.61 -10.72 -1.91
C LEU A 257 11.40 -10.00 -3.00
N HIS A 258 10.99 -8.77 -3.28
CA HIS A 258 11.73 -7.81 -4.10
C HIS A 258 12.02 -6.53 -3.32
N HIS A 259 13.30 -6.15 -3.25
CA HIS A 259 13.73 -4.90 -2.63
C HIS A 259 13.67 -3.78 -3.68
N ARG A 260 12.50 -3.16 -3.81
CA ARG A 260 12.24 -2.15 -4.83
C ARG A 260 13.08 -0.90 -4.59
N HIS A 261 13.95 -0.57 -5.54
CA HIS A 261 14.86 0.60 -5.52
C HIS A 261 15.65 0.77 -4.20
N GLY A 262 15.80 -0.30 -3.41
CA GLY A 262 16.53 -0.26 -2.14
C GLY A 262 15.81 0.46 -0.99
N TYR A 263 14.49 0.72 -1.08
CA TYR A 263 13.78 1.46 -0.04
C TYR A 263 12.48 0.81 0.45
N SER A 264 11.91 -0.13 -0.29
CA SER A 264 10.64 -0.78 0.08
C SER A 264 10.65 -2.26 -0.26
N TRP A 265 9.79 -3.03 0.39
CA TRP A 265 9.62 -4.45 0.15
C TRP A 265 8.31 -4.73 -0.56
N SER A 266 8.39 -5.42 -1.69
CA SER A 266 7.27 -6.14 -2.26
C SER A 266 7.41 -7.60 -1.91
N VAL A 267 6.35 -8.22 -1.40
CA VAL A 267 6.35 -9.63 -0.96
C VAL A 267 5.16 -10.33 -1.58
N VAL A 268 5.38 -11.52 -2.10
CA VAL A 268 4.31 -12.38 -2.61
C VAL A 268 4.43 -13.75 -1.97
N GLY A 269 3.32 -14.29 -1.47
CA GLY A 269 3.23 -15.65 -0.93
C GLY A 269 2.01 -16.38 -1.50
N THR A 270 2.06 -17.69 -1.54
CA THR A 270 1.02 -18.57 -2.06
C THR A 270 0.30 -19.27 -0.91
N LYS A 271 -1.04 -19.26 -0.89
CA LYS A 271 -1.82 -20.13 -0.01
C LYS A 271 -1.66 -21.58 -0.49
N PRO A 272 -1.25 -22.52 0.36
CA PRO A 272 -1.09 -23.91 -0.03
C PRO A 272 -2.37 -24.45 -0.69
N GLY A 273 -2.19 -25.29 -1.73
CA GLY A 273 -3.27 -26.06 -2.31
C GLY A 273 -3.79 -27.07 -1.27
N THR A 274 -5.06 -27.44 -1.34
CA THR A 274 -5.55 -28.61 -0.62
C THR A 274 -4.77 -29.85 -1.12
N ILE A 275 -3.98 -30.47 -0.24
CA ILE A 275 -3.42 -31.79 -0.53
C ILE A 275 -4.63 -32.73 -0.68
N PRO A 276 -4.83 -33.43 -1.82
CA PRO A 276 -5.85 -34.44 -1.89
C PRO A 276 -5.56 -35.45 -0.79
N VAL A 277 -6.46 -35.59 0.18
CA VAL A 277 -6.39 -36.71 1.12
C VAL A 277 -6.49 -37.96 0.27
N ALA A 278 -5.39 -38.69 0.16
CA ALA A 278 -5.37 -40.01 -0.49
C ALA A 278 -6.41 -40.87 0.23
N ARG A 279 -7.46 -41.24 -0.47
CA ARG A 279 -8.49 -42.18 0.00
C ARG A 279 -7.94 -43.59 -0.04
#